data_6c60738b2671304ae62a20223649315a
#
_entry.id   6c60738b2671304ae62a20223649315a
#
_cell.length_a   1.000
_cell.length_b   1.000
_cell.length_c   1.000
_cell.angle_alpha   90.00
_cell.angle_beta   90.00
_cell.angle_gamma   90.00
#
_symmetry.space_group_name_H-M   'P 1'
#
loop_
_entity.id
_entity.type
_entity.pdbx_description
1 polymer ?
#
loop_
_entity_poly.entity_id
_entity_poly.type
_entity_poly.pdbx_seq_one_letter_code
_entity_poly.pdbx_strand_id
1 'polypeptide(L)'
;FFFKQKTAYEIRNCDWSSDVCSSDLNAKDDPWIELFQLPDWINGLIEKGSLGSKTRKGIYEKIGKDIYVFDPKDEKYRLSDKTISPKVKKIIKDSKSIENALLELSKTDDPQAQFLWSVHRDVFHYTAYHLEHVAETARCVDLALKSGFAWQKGIFEQVQMTGWSEVRELLNQDIKDQKTLSNEALPDWVMNHDAVYSDKGAFNPNKNQFIPRSTHPVYERQLNKALLSGEKKSQLDILKDGESTKLIDIGNGVASVSFKTKMNVLSSSVLTELPECLDYLETNGFHALIIRQEQEHFCAGANLYEVISAIKLGLLEKDPGLTSKAKKKAFEVMHPDLPKLGKLYSIKKTVRMLQDLLMRLKHGKLLTIAAVDGLALGGGCELLLHCNRVVASMNSFIGLVEVGIGGIPAGCGSKEMALRAYLNKESDDIFPLLSKHFEQIAMAKVSASALEAREMGYLKSEDVIIANPNELLYVAKHQALAMLESGYKSPLDDTFKVVGKAGYANIMAQVANLFEGNFMSDHDKYCITSLAKVMTGSLVEENTVVNSKMLLDLERKYFVELLGTQKTQDRIEYMLRNSKPLRN
;
A
#
# COMPACT_ATOMS: atom_id res chain seq x y z
N PHE A 1 8.85 -6.39 -14.37
CA PHE A 1 8.92 -7.84 -14.23
C PHE A 1 10.04 -8.20 -13.28
N PHE A 2 9.75 -8.26 -11.98
CA PHE A 2 10.62 -8.94 -11.04
C PHE A 2 10.03 -10.33 -10.83
N PHE A 3 10.55 -11.30 -11.56
CA PHE A 3 10.55 -12.65 -11.06
C PHE A 3 11.26 -12.59 -9.70
N LYS A 4 10.57 -12.90 -8.61
CA LYS A 4 11.23 -13.36 -7.41
C LYS A 4 11.97 -14.62 -7.85
N GLN A 5 13.27 -14.49 -8.12
CA GLN A 5 14.08 -15.61 -8.53
C GLN A 5 14.03 -16.67 -7.43
N LYS A 6 13.28 -17.73 -7.65
CA LYS A 6 13.62 -18.99 -6.99
C LYS A 6 15.03 -19.31 -7.48
N THR A 7 15.95 -19.44 -6.57
CA THR A 7 17.32 -19.79 -6.89
C THR A 7 17.34 -21.18 -7.52
N ALA A 8 18.29 -21.45 -8.41
CA ALA A 8 18.49 -22.81 -8.94
C ALA A 8 18.63 -23.87 -7.82
N TYR A 9 19.05 -23.48 -6.61
CA TYR A 9 19.09 -24.29 -5.42
C TYR A 9 17.68 -24.57 -4.86
N GLU A 10 16.78 -23.60 -4.86
CA GLU A 10 15.37 -23.79 -4.48
C GLU A 10 14.62 -24.67 -5.49
N ILE A 11 15.03 -24.65 -6.75
CA ILE A 11 14.54 -25.57 -7.78
C ILE A 11 15.05 -27.00 -7.54
N ARG A 12 16.30 -27.18 -7.06
CA ARG A 12 16.95 -28.48 -6.89
C ARG A 12 16.77 -29.14 -5.51
N ASN A 13 16.52 -28.35 -4.45
CA ASN A 13 16.42 -28.80 -3.06
C ASN A 13 15.09 -28.46 -2.39
N CYS A 14 14.03 -28.32 -3.12
CA CYS A 14 12.70 -28.23 -2.54
C CYS A 14 12.26 -29.62 -2.08
N ASP A 15 12.33 -29.88 -0.78
CA ASP A 15 11.74 -31.12 -0.20
C ASP A 15 10.22 -31.19 -0.36
N TRP A 16 9.56 -30.04 -0.57
CA TRP A 16 8.16 -29.99 -1.02
C TRP A 16 8.03 -29.97 -2.55
N SER A 17 9.13 -29.92 -3.29
CA SER A 17 9.17 -30.05 -4.74
C SER A 17 9.16 -31.50 -5.20
N SER A 18 9.19 -32.47 -4.29
CA SER A 18 8.90 -33.85 -4.68
C SER A 18 7.52 -33.97 -5.34
N ASP A 19 6.53 -33.17 -4.87
CA ASP A 19 5.21 -33.13 -5.49
C ASP A 19 5.19 -32.30 -6.78
N VAL A 20 5.96 -31.22 -6.88
CA VAL A 20 6.11 -30.41 -8.09
C VAL A 20 6.97 -31.16 -9.11
N CYS A 21 8.08 -31.79 -8.70
CA CYS A 21 8.88 -32.64 -9.56
C CYS A 21 8.13 -33.91 -10.00
N SER A 22 7.19 -34.43 -9.21
CA SER A 22 6.35 -35.54 -9.62
C SER A 22 5.34 -35.15 -10.69
N SER A 23 4.87 -33.89 -10.72
CA SER A 23 4.05 -33.37 -11.82
C SER A 23 4.85 -33.23 -13.11
N ASP A 24 6.10 -32.75 -13.04
CA ASP A 24 7.01 -32.68 -14.19
C ASP A 24 7.34 -34.06 -14.76
N LEU A 25 7.48 -35.06 -13.88
CA LEU A 25 7.69 -36.45 -14.27
C LEU A 25 6.43 -37.12 -14.86
N ASN A 26 5.23 -36.59 -14.56
CA ASN A 26 3.96 -37.10 -15.07
C ASN A 26 3.52 -36.40 -16.38
N ALA A 27 4.16 -35.28 -16.76
CA ALA A 27 3.88 -34.55 -17.99
C ALA A 27 4.76 -34.99 -19.16
N LYS A 28 5.01 -36.30 -19.32
CA LYS A 28 5.88 -36.87 -20.36
C LYS A 28 5.45 -36.51 -21.78
N ASP A 29 4.16 -36.24 -21.96
CA ASP A 29 3.55 -35.90 -23.24
C ASP A 29 3.36 -34.37 -23.39
N ASP A 30 3.96 -33.55 -22.52
CA ASP A 30 3.90 -32.09 -22.63
C ASP A 30 4.75 -31.61 -23.81
N PRO A 31 4.16 -30.97 -24.83
CA PRO A 31 4.90 -30.44 -25.98
C PRO A 31 5.98 -29.40 -25.64
N TRP A 32 5.97 -28.87 -24.42
CA TRP A 32 6.98 -27.92 -23.91
C TRP A 32 8.04 -28.59 -23.04
N ILE A 33 8.03 -29.92 -22.86
CA ILE A 33 8.89 -30.64 -21.91
C ILE A 33 10.39 -30.33 -22.07
N GLU A 34 10.84 -30.15 -23.31
CA GLU A 34 12.24 -29.84 -23.62
C GLU A 34 12.67 -28.46 -23.09
N LEU A 35 11.74 -27.51 -22.95
CA LEU A 35 12.03 -26.18 -22.45
C LEU A 35 12.28 -26.15 -20.93
N PHE A 36 11.86 -27.18 -20.22
CA PHE A 36 12.09 -27.31 -18.76
C PHE A 36 13.46 -27.90 -18.43
N GLN A 37 14.24 -28.34 -19.43
CA GLN A 37 15.63 -28.74 -19.23
C GLN A 37 16.49 -27.49 -18.99
N LEU A 38 17.30 -27.54 -17.93
CA LEU A 38 18.19 -26.42 -17.63
C LEU A 38 19.30 -26.35 -18.68
N PRO A 39 19.54 -25.18 -19.28
CA PRO A 39 20.67 -24.97 -20.17
C PRO A 39 22.01 -25.24 -19.47
N ASP A 40 23.01 -25.72 -20.21
CA ASP A 40 24.33 -26.08 -19.66
C ASP A 40 25.00 -24.95 -18.88
N TRP A 41 24.84 -23.71 -19.33
CA TRP A 41 25.40 -22.57 -18.61
C TRP A 41 24.77 -22.34 -17.22
N ILE A 42 23.50 -22.69 -17.02
CA ILE A 42 22.86 -22.66 -15.69
C ILE A 42 23.42 -23.80 -14.84
N ASN A 43 23.56 -25.00 -15.39
CA ASN A 43 24.19 -26.12 -14.67
C ASN A 43 25.62 -25.76 -14.26
N GLY A 44 26.40 -25.10 -15.14
CA GLY A 44 27.73 -24.60 -14.83
C GLY A 44 27.76 -23.55 -13.70
N LEU A 45 26.73 -22.71 -13.57
CA LEU A 45 26.61 -21.78 -12.44
C LEU A 45 26.29 -22.53 -11.13
N ILE A 46 25.44 -23.56 -11.19
CA ILE A 46 25.08 -24.39 -10.04
C ILE A 46 26.32 -25.13 -9.53
N GLU A 47 27.09 -25.75 -10.41
CA GLU A 47 28.34 -26.47 -10.08
C GLU A 47 29.39 -25.56 -9.44
N LYS A 48 29.47 -24.30 -9.88
CA LYS A 48 30.33 -23.25 -9.30
C LYS A 48 29.79 -22.69 -7.98
N GLY A 49 28.69 -23.20 -7.45
CA GLY A 49 28.07 -22.72 -6.21
C GLY A 49 27.39 -21.33 -6.33
N SER A 50 27.15 -20.85 -7.55
CA SER A 50 26.48 -19.57 -7.81
C SER A 50 24.96 -19.76 -7.80
N LEU A 51 24.36 -19.91 -6.61
CA LEU A 51 22.99 -20.34 -6.39
C LEU A 51 21.97 -19.18 -6.20
N GLY A 52 22.38 -17.95 -6.48
CA GLY A 52 21.52 -16.76 -6.39
C GLY A 52 21.67 -15.96 -5.10
N SER A 53 20.60 -15.39 -4.57
CA SER A 53 20.65 -14.46 -3.44
C SER A 53 21.25 -15.05 -2.15
N LYS A 54 21.08 -16.33 -1.89
CA LYS A 54 21.64 -17.02 -0.72
C LYS A 54 23.17 -17.06 -0.75
N THR A 55 23.75 -17.23 -1.94
CA THR A 55 25.22 -17.21 -2.15
C THR A 55 25.71 -15.84 -2.63
N ARG A 56 24.83 -14.83 -2.69
CA ARG A 56 25.07 -13.48 -3.20
C ARG A 56 25.48 -13.42 -4.68
N LYS A 57 25.46 -14.54 -5.37
CA LYS A 57 25.85 -14.71 -6.75
C LYS A 57 25.00 -15.79 -7.43
N GLY A 58 24.55 -15.54 -8.65
CA GLY A 58 23.75 -16.45 -9.47
C GLY A 58 23.74 -15.94 -10.89
N ILE A 59 22.61 -15.94 -11.59
CA ILE A 59 22.45 -15.24 -12.88
C ILE A 59 22.76 -13.75 -12.72
N TYR A 60 22.42 -13.19 -11.56
CA TYR A 60 22.78 -11.82 -11.19
C TYR A 60 23.75 -11.82 -10.01
N GLU A 61 24.67 -10.84 -10.01
CA GLU A 61 25.58 -10.55 -8.92
C GLU A 61 25.49 -9.08 -8.56
N LYS A 62 25.34 -8.75 -7.27
CA LYS A 62 25.32 -7.37 -6.79
C LYS A 62 26.68 -7.02 -6.20
N ILE A 63 27.36 -6.05 -6.80
CA ILE A 63 28.65 -5.51 -6.35
C ILE A 63 28.44 -4.06 -5.97
N GLY A 64 28.50 -3.74 -4.68
CA GLY A 64 28.19 -2.40 -4.17
C GLY A 64 26.76 -1.96 -4.49
N LYS A 65 26.58 -0.94 -5.33
CA LYS A 65 25.27 -0.43 -5.78
C LYS A 65 24.87 -1.00 -7.14
N ASP A 66 25.76 -1.65 -7.85
CA ASP A 66 25.58 -2.09 -9.23
C ASP A 66 25.16 -3.57 -9.30
N ILE A 67 24.33 -3.88 -10.30
CA ILE A 67 23.87 -5.24 -10.58
C ILE A 67 24.55 -5.69 -11.87
N TYR A 68 25.24 -6.81 -11.80
CA TYR A 68 25.84 -7.49 -12.93
C TYR A 68 24.99 -8.69 -13.32
N VAL A 69 24.92 -8.98 -14.61
CA VAL A 69 24.22 -10.14 -15.17
C VAL A 69 25.23 -11.07 -15.83
N PHE A 70 25.08 -12.37 -15.65
CA PHE A 70 25.89 -13.37 -16.34
C PHE A 70 25.53 -13.38 -17.83
N ASP A 71 26.52 -13.22 -18.67
CA ASP A 71 26.39 -13.36 -20.11
C ASP A 71 26.76 -14.80 -20.50
N PRO A 72 25.80 -15.63 -20.97
CA PRO A 72 26.08 -17.04 -21.28
C PRO A 72 26.96 -17.24 -22.53
N LYS A 73 27.08 -16.21 -23.40
CA LYS A 73 27.94 -16.30 -24.59
C LYS A 73 29.41 -16.13 -24.23
N ASP A 74 29.70 -15.16 -23.38
CA ASP A 74 31.06 -14.82 -22.96
C ASP A 74 31.46 -15.50 -21.66
N GLU A 75 30.53 -16.20 -21.00
CA GLU A 75 30.67 -16.81 -19.66
C GLU A 75 31.20 -15.83 -18.60
N LYS A 76 30.85 -14.57 -18.69
CA LYS A 76 31.31 -13.50 -17.81
C LYS A 76 30.15 -12.65 -17.30
N TYR A 77 30.37 -12.03 -16.14
CA TYR A 77 29.45 -11.03 -15.62
C TYR A 77 29.71 -9.67 -16.28
N ARG A 78 28.66 -9.06 -16.81
CA ARG A 78 28.67 -7.68 -17.32
C ARG A 78 27.69 -6.82 -16.55
N LEU A 79 27.93 -5.51 -16.51
CA LEU A 79 27.02 -4.57 -15.90
C LEU A 79 25.62 -4.70 -16.55
N SER A 80 24.59 -4.83 -15.71
CA SER A 80 23.22 -4.92 -16.19
C SER A 80 22.78 -3.59 -16.81
N ASP A 81 22.39 -3.62 -18.07
CA ASP A 81 21.78 -2.47 -18.73
C ASP A 81 20.32 -2.34 -18.30
N LYS A 82 19.96 -1.17 -17.76
CA LYS A 82 18.60 -0.82 -17.32
C LYS A 82 17.89 0.09 -18.30
N THR A 83 18.47 0.30 -19.47
CA THR A 83 17.94 1.22 -20.48
C THR A 83 16.69 0.60 -21.12
N ILE A 84 15.58 1.32 -21.00
CA ILE A 84 14.35 0.96 -21.70
C ILE A 84 14.37 1.67 -23.05
N SER A 85 14.08 0.93 -24.13
CA SER A 85 13.94 1.48 -25.47
C SER A 85 12.99 2.68 -25.46
N PRO A 86 13.37 3.81 -26.06
CA PRO A 86 12.49 4.99 -26.16
C PRO A 86 11.15 4.67 -26.82
N LYS A 87 11.12 3.74 -27.78
CA LYS A 87 9.93 3.29 -28.48
C LYS A 87 8.99 2.53 -27.55
N VAL A 88 9.52 1.56 -26.79
CA VAL A 88 8.77 0.81 -25.77
C VAL A 88 8.24 1.72 -24.66
N LYS A 89 9.10 2.63 -24.15
CA LYS A 89 8.70 3.60 -23.12
C LYS A 89 7.55 4.50 -23.59
N LYS A 90 7.58 4.93 -24.85
CA LYS A 90 6.51 5.74 -25.44
C LYS A 90 5.22 4.94 -25.55
N ILE A 91 5.25 3.73 -26.12
CA ILE A 91 4.06 2.90 -26.28
C ILE A 91 3.39 2.62 -24.93
N ILE A 92 4.16 2.21 -23.90
CA ILE A 92 3.61 1.94 -22.54
C ILE A 92 3.01 3.21 -21.93
N LYS A 93 3.68 4.37 -22.08
CA LYS A 93 3.17 5.65 -21.56
C LYS A 93 1.86 6.05 -22.22
N ASP A 94 1.78 5.94 -23.53
CA ASP A 94 0.60 6.35 -24.31
C ASP A 94 -0.59 5.42 -24.06
N SER A 95 -0.33 4.12 -23.86
CA SER A 95 -1.35 3.09 -23.59
C SER A 95 -1.81 3.04 -22.12
N LYS A 96 -1.13 3.75 -21.19
CA LYS A 96 -1.41 3.81 -19.74
C LYS A 96 -1.28 2.49 -18.98
N SER A 97 -1.25 1.34 -19.64
CA SER A 97 -1.04 0.00 -19.05
C SER A 97 -0.34 -0.92 -20.05
N ILE A 98 0.25 -2.00 -19.55
CA ILE A 98 0.92 -2.99 -20.41
C ILE A 98 -0.10 -3.76 -21.25
N GLU A 99 -1.28 -4.07 -20.73
CA GLU A 99 -2.32 -4.79 -21.44
C GLU A 99 -2.78 -4.02 -22.67
N ASN A 100 -3.00 -2.73 -22.53
CA ASN A 100 -3.35 -1.86 -23.66
C ASN A 100 -2.19 -1.66 -24.64
N ALA A 101 -0.94 -1.91 -24.22
CA ALA A 101 0.25 -1.74 -25.03
C ALA A 101 0.61 -3.00 -25.82
N LEU A 102 0.19 -4.20 -25.39
CA LEU A 102 0.67 -5.47 -25.95
C LEU A 102 0.48 -5.60 -27.46
N LEU A 103 -0.68 -5.20 -27.99
CA LEU A 103 -0.95 -5.22 -29.43
C LEU A 103 -0.06 -4.23 -30.21
N GLU A 104 0.26 -3.08 -29.63
CA GLU A 104 1.17 -2.11 -30.27
C GLU A 104 2.63 -2.58 -30.18
N LEU A 105 3.00 -3.26 -29.09
CA LEU A 105 4.32 -3.86 -28.92
C LEU A 105 4.56 -5.00 -29.91
N SER A 106 3.54 -5.83 -30.19
CA SER A 106 3.65 -6.93 -31.15
C SER A 106 3.95 -6.47 -32.59
N LYS A 107 3.51 -5.25 -32.96
CA LYS A 107 3.67 -4.68 -34.31
C LYS A 107 5.03 -4.02 -34.56
N THR A 108 5.93 -3.97 -33.57
CA THR A 108 7.20 -3.26 -33.70
C THR A 108 8.39 -4.21 -33.71
N ASP A 109 9.40 -3.94 -34.53
CA ASP A 109 10.65 -4.71 -34.62
C ASP A 109 11.63 -4.43 -33.48
N ASP A 110 11.25 -3.63 -32.49
CA ASP A 110 12.08 -3.34 -31.32
C ASP A 110 12.30 -4.61 -30.50
N PRO A 111 13.55 -5.03 -30.21
CA PRO A 111 13.83 -6.30 -29.53
C PRO A 111 13.21 -6.39 -28.12
N GLN A 112 13.11 -5.27 -27.39
CA GLN A 112 12.47 -5.27 -26.07
C GLN A 112 10.94 -5.39 -26.17
N ALA A 113 10.35 -4.81 -27.22
CA ALA A 113 8.93 -4.96 -27.50
C ALA A 113 8.59 -6.40 -27.89
N GLN A 114 9.39 -7.00 -28.78
CA GLN A 114 9.21 -8.41 -29.18
C GLN A 114 9.40 -9.37 -28.00
N PHE A 115 10.35 -9.10 -27.12
CA PHE A 115 10.51 -9.87 -25.89
C PHE A 115 9.28 -9.79 -24.98
N LEU A 116 8.72 -8.60 -24.76
CA LEU A 116 7.51 -8.44 -23.95
C LEU A 116 6.31 -9.17 -24.58
N TRP A 117 6.14 -9.04 -25.90
CA TRP A 117 5.09 -9.77 -26.62
C TRP A 117 5.27 -11.28 -26.49
N SER A 118 6.46 -11.81 -26.77
CA SER A 118 6.72 -13.25 -26.74
C SER A 118 6.47 -13.87 -25.36
N VAL A 119 6.86 -13.21 -24.29
CA VAL A 119 6.58 -13.69 -22.91
C VAL A 119 5.08 -13.85 -22.67
N HIS A 120 4.27 -12.83 -23.00
CA HIS A 120 2.83 -12.90 -22.78
C HIS A 120 2.16 -13.91 -23.71
N ARG A 121 2.56 -13.93 -24.97
CA ARG A 121 2.08 -14.86 -25.98
C ARG A 121 2.32 -16.32 -25.57
N ASP A 122 3.57 -16.65 -25.21
CA ASP A 122 3.94 -18.03 -24.92
C ASP A 122 3.40 -18.53 -23.58
N VAL A 123 3.29 -17.66 -22.58
CA VAL A 123 2.60 -18.00 -21.32
C VAL A 123 1.09 -18.22 -21.57
N PHE A 124 0.45 -17.41 -22.41
CA PHE A 124 -0.94 -17.63 -22.78
C PHE A 124 -1.11 -18.93 -23.57
N HIS A 125 -0.26 -19.22 -24.55
CA HIS A 125 -0.29 -20.44 -25.34
C HIS A 125 -0.21 -21.68 -24.44
N TYR A 126 0.79 -21.74 -23.58
CA TYR A 126 0.99 -22.84 -22.63
C TYR A 126 -0.19 -23.02 -21.68
N THR A 127 -0.65 -21.95 -21.03
CA THR A 127 -1.74 -22.03 -20.08
C THR A 127 -3.08 -22.36 -20.73
N ALA A 128 -3.32 -21.89 -21.96
CA ALA A 128 -4.52 -22.22 -22.72
C ALA A 128 -4.55 -23.69 -23.14
N TYR A 129 -3.41 -24.23 -23.60
CA TYR A 129 -3.28 -25.64 -23.98
C TYR A 129 -3.56 -26.57 -22.82
N HIS A 130 -3.03 -26.26 -21.64
CA HIS A 130 -3.14 -27.11 -20.46
C HIS A 130 -4.38 -26.87 -19.60
N LEU A 131 -5.18 -25.83 -19.84
CA LEU A 131 -6.29 -25.45 -18.96
C LEU A 131 -7.26 -26.61 -18.70
N GLU A 132 -7.59 -27.40 -19.73
CA GLU A 132 -8.53 -28.53 -19.62
C GLU A 132 -8.09 -29.61 -18.64
N HIS A 133 -6.77 -29.74 -18.44
CA HIS A 133 -6.17 -30.80 -17.64
C HIS A 133 -5.74 -30.33 -16.24
N VAL A 134 -5.39 -29.04 -16.08
CA VAL A 134 -4.78 -28.55 -14.84
C VAL A 134 -5.72 -27.74 -13.96
N ALA A 135 -6.84 -27.23 -14.49
CA ALA A 135 -7.74 -26.38 -13.72
C ALA A 135 -9.18 -26.44 -14.21
N GLU A 136 -10.13 -26.23 -13.30
CA GLU A 136 -11.53 -26.21 -13.64
C GLU A 136 -11.90 -24.99 -14.52
N THR A 137 -11.30 -23.83 -14.27
CA THR A 137 -11.58 -22.60 -15.02
C THR A 137 -10.33 -21.74 -15.17
N ALA A 138 -10.32 -20.84 -16.13
CA ALA A 138 -9.29 -19.81 -16.31
C ALA A 138 -9.01 -19.00 -15.02
N ARG A 139 -10.03 -18.80 -14.16
CA ARG A 139 -9.88 -18.13 -12.86
C ARG A 139 -8.87 -18.82 -11.96
N CYS A 140 -8.84 -20.15 -11.94
CA CYS A 140 -7.93 -20.90 -11.09
C CYS A 140 -6.47 -20.62 -11.48
N VAL A 141 -6.17 -20.58 -12.77
CA VAL A 141 -4.83 -20.25 -13.30
C VAL A 141 -4.46 -18.80 -13.00
N ASP A 142 -5.36 -17.85 -13.27
CA ASP A 142 -5.09 -16.45 -13.01
C ASP A 142 -4.86 -16.15 -11.52
N LEU A 143 -5.64 -16.75 -10.64
CA LEU A 143 -5.43 -16.63 -9.19
C LEU A 143 -4.12 -17.28 -8.74
N ALA A 144 -3.73 -18.42 -9.33
CA ALA A 144 -2.45 -19.07 -9.05
C ALA A 144 -1.26 -18.18 -9.46
N LEU A 145 -1.31 -17.56 -10.64
CA LEU A 145 -0.29 -16.61 -11.11
C LEU A 145 -0.22 -15.37 -10.19
N LYS A 146 -1.37 -14.82 -9.78
CA LYS A 146 -1.42 -13.67 -8.86
C LYS A 146 -0.85 -14.02 -7.49
N SER A 147 -1.17 -15.19 -6.96
CA SER A 147 -0.74 -15.59 -5.61
C SER A 147 0.69 -16.15 -5.58
N GLY A 148 1.09 -16.93 -6.57
CA GLY A 148 2.39 -17.60 -6.62
C GLY A 148 3.53 -16.73 -7.14
N PHE A 149 3.23 -15.87 -8.11
CA PHE A 149 4.24 -15.03 -8.78
C PHE A 149 4.06 -13.53 -8.52
N ALA A 150 3.12 -13.14 -7.67
CA ALA A 150 2.78 -11.75 -7.36
C ALA A 150 2.42 -10.92 -8.61
N TRP A 151 1.83 -11.55 -9.62
CA TRP A 151 1.31 -10.82 -10.77
C TRP A 151 0.10 -9.98 -10.36
N GLN A 152 0.01 -8.75 -10.85
CA GLN A 152 -1.17 -7.90 -10.61
C GLN A 152 -2.41 -8.46 -11.31
N LYS A 153 -2.24 -9.04 -12.48
CA LYS A 153 -3.29 -9.67 -13.29
C LYS A 153 -2.80 -11.01 -13.81
N GLY A 154 -3.69 -12.01 -13.85
CA GLY A 154 -3.39 -13.28 -14.45
C GLY A 154 -3.34 -13.21 -15.98
N ILE A 155 -2.85 -14.24 -16.64
CA ILE A 155 -2.60 -14.22 -18.08
C ILE A 155 -3.90 -14.16 -18.89
N PHE A 156 -4.94 -14.89 -18.49
CA PHE A 156 -6.23 -14.85 -19.17
C PHE A 156 -6.92 -13.51 -19.00
N GLU A 157 -6.80 -12.90 -17.80
CA GLU A 157 -7.29 -11.55 -17.53
C GLU A 157 -6.57 -10.53 -18.42
N GLN A 158 -5.25 -10.64 -18.56
CA GLN A 158 -4.46 -9.75 -19.43
C GLN A 158 -4.87 -9.89 -20.89
N VAL A 159 -4.99 -11.10 -21.41
CA VAL A 159 -5.39 -11.35 -22.81
C VAL A 159 -6.79 -10.82 -23.08
N GLN A 160 -7.76 -11.06 -22.18
CA GLN A 160 -9.11 -10.52 -22.35
C GLN A 160 -9.12 -8.99 -22.36
N MET A 161 -8.31 -8.33 -21.52
CA MET A 161 -8.19 -6.87 -21.50
C MET A 161 -7.49 -6.30 -22.74
N THR A 162 -6.54 -7.04 -23.28
CA THR A 162 -5.81 -6.67 -24.51
C THR A 162 -6.70 -6.74 -25.74
N GLY A 163 -7.62 -7.71 -25.76
CA GLY A 163 -8.48 -8.04 -26.89
C GLY A 163 -8.31 -9.52 -27.26
N TRP A 164 -9.30 -10.34 -26.87
CA TRP A 164 -9.22 -11.80 -27.02
C TRP A 164 -9.04 -12.23 -28.47
N SER A 165 -9.86 -11.71 -29.38
CA SER A 165 -9.84 -12.07 -30.79
C SER A 165 -8.53 -11.66 -31.47
N GLU A 166 -8.06 -10.44 -31.18
CA GLU A 166 -6.82 -9.91 -31.76
C GLU A 166 -5.59 -10.72 -31.29
N VAL A 167 -5.52 -11.04 -29.99
CA VAL A 167 -4.41 -11.86 -29.45
C VAL A 167 -4.46 -13.26 -30.03
N ARG A 168 -5.64 -13.88 -30.11
CA ARG A 168 -5.86 -15.20 -30.71
C ARG A 168 -5.38 -15.27 -32.16
N GLU A 169 -5.73 -14.28 -32.97
CA GLU A 169 -5.33 -14.21 -34.38
C GLU A 169 -3.83 -14.04 -34.53
N LEU A 170 -3.23 -13.13 -33.76
CA LEU A 170 -1.77 -12.92 -33.78
C LEU A 170 -1.01 -14.15 -33.32
N LEU A 171 -1.44 -14.80 -32.24
CA LEU A 171 -0.82 -16.03 -31.74
C LEU A 171 -0.94 -17.16 -32.77
N ASN A 172 -2.10 -17.35 -33.39
CA ASN A 172 -2.29 -18.37 -34.42
C ASN A 172 -1.39 -18.13 -35.65
N GLN A 173 -1.15 -16.85 -36.00
CA GLN A 173 -0.19 -16.50 -37.03
C GLN A 173 1.27 -16.78 -36.61
N ASP A 174 1.62 -16.41 -35.38
CA ASP A 174 2.97 -16.65 -34.83
C ASP A 174 3.28 -18.16 -34.71
N ILE A 175 2.26 -19.01 -34.40
CA ILE A 175 2.41 -20.48 -34.44
C ILE A 175 2.74 -20.95 -35.86
N LYS A 176 1.99 -20.49 -36.88
CA LYS A 176 2.24 -20.83 -38.29
C LYS A 176 3.62 -20.36 -38.76
N ASP A 177 4.06 -19.21 -38.29
CA ASP A 177 5.36 -18.62 -38.59
C ASP A 177 6.51 -19.23 -37.77
N GLN A 178 6.24 -20.22 -36.91
CA GLN A 178 7.20 -20.88 -36.01
C GLN A 178 7.97 -19.91 -35.11
N LYS A 179 7.28 -18.87 -34.63
CA LYS A 179 7.83 -17.87 -33.70
C LYS A 179 7.56 -18.18 -32.23
N THR A 180 6.73 -19.17 -31.96
CA THR A 180 6.31 -19.61 -30.62
C THR A 180 7.25 -20.67 -30.05
N LEU A 181 7.24 -20.85 -28.73
CA LEU A 181 8.03 -21.90 -28.07
C LEU A 181 7.56 -23.32 -28.39
N SER A 182 6.31 -23.50 -28.81
CA SER A 182 5.77 -24.75 -29.32
C SER A 182 4.91 -24.47 -30.54
N ASN A 183 4.84 -25.41 -31.47
CA ASN A 183 4.02 -25.32 -32.69
C ASN A 183 2.63 -25.95 -32.51
N GLU A 184 2.27 -26.33 -31.29
CA GLU A 184 0.95 -26.88 -30.99
C GLU A 184 -0.15 -25.88 -31.35
N ALA A 185 -1.23 -26.39 -31.93
CA ALA A 185 -2.40 -25.57 -32.26
C ALA A 185 -3.10 -25.05 -31.01
N LEU A 186 -3.69 -23.87 -31.11
CA LEU A 186 -4.59 -23.39 -30.05
C LEU A 186 -5.77 -24.34 -29.87
N PRO A 187 -6.17 -24.63 -28.63
CA PRO A 187 -7.34 -25.45 -28.34
C PRO A 187 -8.62 -24.89 -28.98
N ASP A 188 -9.53 -25.76 -29.37
CA ASP A 188 -10.81 -25.39 -30.00
C ASP A 188 -11.61 -24.39 -29.15
N TRP A 189 -11.56 -24.53 -27.83
CA TRP A 189 -12.25 -23.60 -26.95
C TRP A 189 -11.73 -22.16 -27.04
N VAL A 190 -10.41 -21.96 -27.30
CA VAL A 190 -9.85 -20.62 -27.52
C VAL A 190 -10.33 -20.05 -28.86
N MET A 191 -10.42 -20.91 -29.87
CA MET A 191 -10.82 -20.50 -31.23
C MET A 191 -12.32 -20.16 -31.32
N ASN A 192 -13.16 -20.82 -30.53
CA ASN A 192 -14.61 -20.72 -30.61
C ASN A 192 -15.25 -19.73 -29.61
N HIS A 193 -14.45 -19.13 -28.70
CA HIS A 193 -14.93 -18.16 -27.72
C HIS A 193 -14.19 -16.84 -27.83
N ASP A 194 -14.87 -15.75 -27.44
CA ASP A 194 -14.32 -14.38 -27.50
C ASP A 194 -14.00 -13.82 -26.10
N ALA A 195 -14.18 -14.60 -25.06
CA ALA A 195 -13.88 -14.22 -23.69
C ALA A 195 -13.80 -15.44 -22.77
N VAL A 196 -13.04 -15.31 -21.68
CA VAL A 196 -12.98 -16.32 -20.58
C VAL A 196 -13.67 -15.84 -19.31
N TYR A 197 -13.99 -14.55 -19.21
CA TYR A 197 -14.75 -13.95 -18.10
C TYR A 197 -15.95 -13.20 -18.63
N SER A 198 -17.10 -13.41 -17.99
CA SER A 198 -18.35 -12.73 -18.28
C SER A 198 -19.12 -12.45 -16.98
N ASP A 199 -20.28 -11.83 -17.08
CA ASP A 199 -21.21 -11.67 -15.99
C ASP A 199 -21.73 -13.01 -15.42
N LYS A 200 -21.63 -14.10 -16.20
CA LYS A 200 -21.98 -15.47 -15.79
C LYS A 200 -20.86 -16.20 -15.04
N GLY A 201 -19.64 -15.66 -15.04
CA GLY A 201 -18.50 -16.25 -14.33
C GLY A 201 -17.25 -16.45 -15.19
N ALA A 202 -16.45 -17.47 -14.87
CA ALA A 202 -15.25 -17.86 -15.59
C ALA A 202 -15.51 -19.10 -16.48
N PHE A 203 -14.91 -19.12 -17.66
CA PHE A 203 -15.09 -20.19 -18.62
C PHE A 203 -14.44 -21.50 -18.13
N ASN A 204 -15.17 -22.60 -18.28
CA ASN A 204 -14.74 -23.98 -18.07
C ASN A 204 -14.70 -24.69 -19.43
N PRO A 205 -13.52 -25.04 -19.96
CA PRO A 205 -13.44 -25.64 -21.28
C PRO A 205 -14.03 -27.05 -21.33
N ASN A 206 -13.86 -27.87 -20.29
CA ASN A 206 -14.40 -29.23 -20.25
C ASN A 206 -15.93 -29.30 -20.27
N LYS A 207 -16.61 -28.29 -19.69
CA LYS A 207 -18.08 -28.20 -19.68
C LYS A 207 -18.60 -27.28 -20.78
N ASN A 208 -17.72 -26.61 -21.50
CA ASN A 208 -18.05 -25.62 -22.53
C ASN A 208 -19.06 -24.56 -22.04
N GLN A 209 -18.87 -24.05 -20.80
CA GLN A 209 -19.78 -23.08 -20.19
C GLN A 209 -19.07 -22.17 -19.18
N PHE A 210 -19.67 -21.03 -18.91
CA PHE A 210 -19.23 -20.17 -17.82
C PHE A 210 -19.70 -20.70 -16.47
N ILE A 211 -18.76 -20.86 -15.53
CA ILE A 211 -19.02 -21.30 -14.16
C ILE A 211 -19.04 -20.07 -13.24
N PRO A 212 -20.12 -19.82 -12.50
CA PRO A 212 -20.19 -18.72 -11.56
C PRO A 212 -19.19 -18.88 -10.43
N ARG A 213 -18.92 -17.81 -9.70
CA ARG A 213 -18.14 -17.89 -8.47
C ARG A 213 -18.85 -18.79 -7.47
N SER A 214 -18.04 -19.49 -6.67
CA SER A 214 -18.56 -20.30 -5.58
C SER A 214 -19.44 -19.46 -4.64
N THR A 215 -20.60 -20.03 -4.26
CA THR A 215 -21.53 -19.46 -3.29
C THR A 215 -21.28 -19.94 -1.85
N HIS A 216 -20.13 -20.59 -1.60
CA HIS A 216 -19.78 -20.95 -0.23
C HIS A 216 -19.69 -19.72 0.67
N PRO A 217 -20.14 -19.79 1.94
CA PRO A 217 -20.20 -18.65 2.86
C PRO A 217 -18.88 -17.88 2.99
N VAL A 218 -17.73 -18.56 2.88
CA VAL A 218 -16.40 -17.92 2.92
C VAL A 218 -16.20 -16.94 1.76
N TYR A 219 -16.77 -17.21 0.58
CA TYR A 219 -16.68 -16.30 -0.56
C TYR A 219 -17.77 -15.23 -0.54
N GLU A 220 -18.94 -15.52 0.03
CA GLU A 220 -20.00 -14.52 0.21
C GLU A 220 -19.61 -13.43 1.21
N ARG A 221 -18.80 -13.76 2.23
CA ARG A 221 -18.22 -12.80 3.18
C ARG A 221 -17.26 -11.80 2.54
N GLN A 222 -16.74 -12.09 1.35
CA GLN A 222 -15.85 -11.17 0.62
C GLN A 222 -16.67 -10.06 -0.04
N LEU A 223 -17.11 -9.06 0.74
CA LEU A 223 -17.95 -7.94 0.26
C LEU A 223 -17.26 -7.11 -0.84
N ASN A 224 -15.93 -7.05 -0.83
CA ASN A 224 -15.11 -6.48 -1.89
C ASN A 224 -14.34 -7.60 -2.61
N LYS A 225 -15.03 -8.31 -3.47
CA LYS A 225 -14.40 -9.36 -4.27
C LYS A 225 -13.41 -8.72 -5.23
N ALA A 226 -12.17 -9.21 -5.24
CA ALA A 226 -11.26 -8.95 -6.35
C ALA A 226 -11.88 -9.56 -7.60
N LEU A 227 -12.49 -8.74 -8.44
CA LEU A 227 -13.12 -9.16 -9.68
C LEU A 227 -12.06 -9.29 -10.75
N LEU A 228 -12.16 -10.35 -11.53
CA LEU A 228 -11.42 -10.49 -12.78
C LEU A 228 -12.12 -9.66 -13.87
N SER A 229 -11.37 -9.25 -14.88
CA SER A 229 -11.89 -8.45 -15.98
C SER A 229 -13.07 -9.15 -16.66
N GLY A 230 -14.22 -8.48 -16.76
CA GLY A 230 -15.44 -9.05 -17.35
C GLY A 230 -16.42 -9.66 -16.34
N GLU A 231 -16.02 -9.86 -15.09
CA GLU A 231 -16.97 -10.28 -14.05
C GLU A 231 -17.86 -9.11 -13.60
N LYS A 232 -19.13 -9.39 -13.31
CA LYS A 232 -20.09 -8.38 -12.88
C LYS A 232 -19.71 -7.83 -11.50
N LYS A 233 -19.51 -6.53 -11.38
CA LYS A 233 -19.40 -5.85 -10.09
C LYS A 233 -20.73 -6.04 -9.34
N SER A 234 -20.65 -6.46 -8.05
CA SER A 234 -21.80 -6.27 -7.16
C SER A 234 -22.12 -4.76 -7.17
N GLN A 235 -23.36 -4.40 -7.48
CA GLN A 235 -23.81 -3.03 -7.39
C GLN A 235 -23.85 -2.67 -5.90
N LEU A 236 -22.78 -2.05 -5.42
CA LEU A 236 -22.82 -1.35 -4.13
C LEU A 236 -23.41 0.03 -4.41
N ASP A 237 -24.38 0.43 -3.60
CA ASP A 237 -25.02 1.74 -3.74
C ASP A 237 -24.01 2.85 -3.40
N ILE A 238 -23.64 3.61 -4.42
CA ILE A 238 -22.73 4.75 -4.26
C ILE A 238 -23.53 5.91 -3.71
N LEU A 239 -23.22 6.32 -2.47
CA LEU A 239 -23.86 7.47 -1.81
C LEU A 239 -23.25 8.79 -2.24
N LYS A 240 -21.91 8.85 -2.34
CA LYS A 240 -21.17 10.00 -2.86
C LYS A 240 -19.95 9.52 -3.64
N ASP A 241 -19.67 10.17 -4.75
CA ASP A 241 -18.50 9.94 -5.60
C ASP A 241 -17.77 11.27 -5.84
N GLY A 242 -16.97 11.68 -4.83
CA GLY A 242 -16.17 12.91 -4.84
C GLY A 242 -14.91 12.79 -5.69
N GLU A 243 -14.13 13.87 -5.75
CA GLU A 243 -12.83 13.89 -6.44
C GLU A 243 -11.82 12.94 -5.76
N SER A 244 -11.76 12.94 -4.42
CA SER A 244 -10.77 12.23 -3.62
C SER A 244 -11.35 11.16 -2.70
N THR A 245 -12.66 11.08 -2.54
CA THR A 245 -13.34 10.08 -1.71
C THR A 245 -14.48 9.42 -2.46
N LYS A 246 -14.77 8.17 -2.08
CA LYS A 246 -15.93 7.42 -2.54
C LYS A 246 -16.63 6.83 -1.33
N LEU A 247 -17.91 7.18 -1.15
CA LEU A 247 -18.76 6.70 -0.07
C LEU A 247 -19.80 5.72 -0.63
N ILE A 248 -19.90 4.55 -0.03
CA ILE A 248 -20.83 3.48 -0.43
C ILE A 248 -21.68 3.03 0.74
N ASP A 249 -22.91 2.67 0.47
CA ASP A 249 -23.76 1.94 1.42
C ASP A 249 -23.39 0.44 1.37
N ILE A 250 -23.12 -0.14 2.54
CA ILE A 250 -22.87 -1.58 2.67
C ILE A 250 -24.00 -2.29 3.45
N GLY A 251 -25.12 -1.60 3.65
CA GLY A 251 -26.34 -2.09 4.27
C GLY A 251 -26.33 -2.04 5.80
N ASN A 252 -27.54 -2.14 6.38
CA ASN A 252 -27.79 -2.13 7.83
C ASN A 252 -27.40 -0.80 8.51
N GLY A 253 -27.51 0.35 7.81
CA GLY A 253 -27.12 1.65 8.35
C GLY A 253 -25.61 1.83 8.52
N VAL A 254 -24.81 1.02 7.83
CA VAL A 254 -23.35 1.10 7.82
C VAL A 254 -22.88 1.53 6.44
N ALA A 255 -22.03 2.55 6.39
CA ALA A 255 -21.40 3.01 5.17
C ALA A 255 -19.89 2.69 5.17
N SER A 256 -19.28 2.65 3.99
CA SER A 256 -17.83 2.54 3.84
C SER A 256 -17.29 3.68 2.98
N VAL A 257 -16.18 4.30 3.40
CA VAL A 257 -15.47 5.31 2.63
C VAL A 257 -14.09 4.81 2.20
N SER A 258 -13.73 5.11 0.95
CA SER A 258 -12.39 4.89 0.41
C SER A 258 -11.81 6.16 -0.20
N PHE A 259 -10.47 6.24 -0.26
CA PHE A 259 -9.76 7.38 -0.86
C PHE A 259 -9.35 7.03 -2.29
N LYS A 260 -9.36 8.03 -3.18
CA LYS A 260 -8.95 7.91 -4.58
C LYS A 260 -7.55 8.47 -4.84
N THR A 261 -6.89 8.99 -3.81
CA THR A 261 -5.54 9.53 -3.90
C THR A 261 -4.50 8.42 -4.05
N LYS A 262 -3.37 8.72 -4.71
CA LYS A 262 -2.27 7.76 -4.84
C LYS A 262 -1.77 7.33 -3.46
N MET A 263 -1.65 6.02 -3.22
CA MET A 263 -1.32 5.43 -1.91
C MET A 263 -2.26 5.87 -0.77
N ASN A 264 -3.46 6.30 -1.11
CA ASN A 264 -4.50 6.72 -0.18
C ASN A 264 -4.07 7.83 0.80
N VAL A 265 -3.19 8.75 0.34
CA VAL A 265 -2.69 9.84 1.18
C VAL A 265 -3.79 10.84 1.53
N LEU A 266 -3.66 11.43 2.72
CA LEU A 266 -4.52 12.51 3.21
C LEU A 266 -4.14 13.81 2.50
N SER A 267 -4.84 14.11 1.40
CA SER A 267 -4.74 15.38 0.67
C SER A 267 -5.70 16.42 1.25
N SER A 268 -5.53 17.68 0.86
CA SER A 268 -6.44 18.75 1.22
C SER A 268 -7.87 18.50 0.75
N SER A 269 -8.04 17.78 -0.36
CA SER A 269 -9.37 17.38 -0.86
C SER A 269 -9.99 16.30 0.02
N VAL A 270 -9.24 15.28 0.44
CA VAL A 270 -9.72 14.27 1.42
C VAL A 270 -10.14 14.94 2.74
N LEU A 271 -9.33 15.90 3.25
CA LEU A 271 -9.64 16.65 4.47
C LEU A 271 -10.88 17.56 4.33
N THR A 272 -11.31 17.86 3.12
CA THR A 272 -12.55 18.60 2.86
C THR A 272 -13.73 17.66 2.68
N GLU A 273 -13.56 16.59 1.89
CA GLU A 273 -14.66 15.70 1.49
C GLU A 273 -15.06 14.71 2.60
N LEU A 274 -14.11 14.24 3.44
CA LEU A 274 -14.44 13.29 4.48
C LEU A 274 -15.38 13.87 5.58
N PRO A 275 -15.20 15.12 6.06
CA PRO A 275 -16.21 15.78 6.87
C PRO A 275 -17.59 15.88 6.21
N GLU A 276 -17.66 16.17 4.89
CA GLU A 276 -18.92 16.21 4.15
C GLU A 276 -19.58 14.83 4.05
N CYS A 277 -18.79 13.75 4.00
CA CYS A 277 -19.31 12.38 4.09
C CYS A 277 -19.90 12.11 5.47
N LEU A 278 -19.24 12.55 6.56
CA LEU A 278 -19.76 12.42 7.91
C LEU A 278 -21.08 13.19 8.10
N ASP A 279 -21.16 14.44 7.62
CA ASP A 279 -22.38 15.25 7.65
C ASP A 279 -23.54 14.57 6.91
N TYR A 280 -23.25 14.03 5.73
CA TYR A 280 -24.23 13.27 4.94
C TYR A 280 -24.76 12.06 5.71
N LEU A 281 -23.87 11.25 6.31
CA LEU A 281 -24.26 10.03 7.02
C LEU A 281 -25.08 10.36 8.27
N GLU A 282 -24.67 11.35 9.05
CA GLU A 282 -25.39 11.81 10.26
C GLU A 282 -26.81 12.32 9.93
N THR A 283 -26.98 12.93 8.76
CA THR A 283 -28.28 13.48 8.32
C THR A 283 -29.20 12.42 7.72
N ASN A 284 -28.64 11.35 7.13
CA ASN A 284 -29.40 10.34 6.39
C ASN A 284 -29.58 9.02 7.19
N GLY A 285 -29.43 9.05 8.51
CA GLY A 285 -29.79 7.93 9.39
C GLY A 285 -28.80 6.77 9.39
N PHE A 286 -27.55 6.99 8.97
CA PHE A 286 -26.48 6.02 9.16
C PHE A 286 -25.96 6.06 10.60
N HIS A 287 -25.48 4.93 11.08
CA HIS A 287 -25.01 4.75 12.45
C HIS A 287 -23.50 4.49 12.55
N ALA A 288 -22.91 3.96 11.48
CA ALA A 288 -21.48 3.66 11.45
C ALA A 288 -20.82 3.97 10.11
N LEU A 289 -19.53 4.33 10.19
CA LEU A 289 -18.65 4.53 9.05
C LEU A 289 -17.45 3.59 9.16
N ILE A 290 -17.17 2.84 8.10
CA ILE A 290 -15.95 2.06 7.95
C ILE A 290 -15.02 2.78 6.99
N ILE A 291 -13.79 3.06 7.42
CA ILE A 291 -12.73 3.59 6.56
C ILE A 291 -11.94 2.41 6.02
N ARG A 292 -12.05 2.13 4.73
CA ARG A 292 -11.39 1.03 4.04
C ARG A 292 -10.96 1.43 2.65
N GLN A 293 -9.79 1.03 2.24
CA GLN A 293 -9.29 1.34 0.91
C GLN A 293 -9.56 0.21 -0.09
N GLU A 294 -9.77 0.59 -1.35
CA GLU A 294 -9.90 -0.35 -2.47
C GLU A 294 -8.52 -0.77 -3.03
N GLN A 295 -7.47 0.01 -2.74
CA GLN A 295 -6.08 -0.21 -3.13
C GLN A 295 -5.30 -0.96 -2.04
N GLU A 296 -4.06 -1.34 -2.36
CA GLU A 296 -3.19 -2.22 -1.59
C GLU A 296 -2.89 -1.74 -0.15
N HIS A 297 -2.87 -0.43 0.12
CA HIS A 297 -2.47 0.15 1.40
C HIS A 297 -3.62 0.90 2.07
N PHE A 298 -3.63 0.93 3.40
CA PHE A 298 -4.62 1.71 4.13
C PHE A 298 -4.41 3.22 3.93
N CYS A 299 -3.23 3.74 4.26
CA CYS A 299 -2.89 5.15 4.05
C CYS A 299 -1.40 5.40 4.31
N ALA A 300 -0.70 5.99 3.33
CA ALA A 300 0.72 6.32 3.48
C ALA A 300 0.99 7.65 4.19
N GLY A 301 -0.04 8.30 4.76
CA GLY A 301 0.09 9.53 5.52
C GLY A 301 -0.30 10.79 4.77
N ALA A 302 0.29 11.92 5.15
CA ALA A 302 0.00 13.22 4.54
C ALA A 302 0.56 13.32 3.12
N ASN A 303 -0.09 14.15 2.27
CA ASN A 303 0.40 14.44 0.93
C ASN A 303 1.62 15.37 0.99
N LEU A 304 2.83 14.79 0.98
CA LEU A 304 4.08 15.54 1.07
C LEU A 304 4.30 16.52 -0.09
N TYR A 305 3.72 16.27 -1.28
CA TYR A 305 3.75 17.21 -2.41
C TYR A 305 2.98 18.48 -2.09
N GLU A 306 1.81 18.37 -1.47
CA GLU A 306 1.03 19.53 -1.04
C GLU A 306 1.77 20.28 0.08
N VAL A 307 2.38 19.56 1.02
CA VAL A 307 3.15 20.16 2.12
C VAL A 307 4.32 20.99 1.58
N ILE A 308 5.19 20.42 0.74
CA ILE A 308 6.36 21.16 0.23
C ILE A 308 5.95 22.30 -0.70
N SER A 309 4.88 22.13 -1.47
CA SER A 309 4.33 23.18 -2.33
C SER A 309 3.78 24.36 -1.51
N ALA A 310 3.06 24.07 -0.43
CA ALA A 310 2.58 25.12 0.49
C ALA A 310 3.73 25.90 1.13
N ILE A 311 4.80 25.20 1.54
CA ILE A 311 6.01 25.83 2.08
C ILE A 311 6.66 26.76 1.06
N LYS A 312 6.89 26.30 -0.17
CA LYS A 312 7.48 27.10 -1.26
C LYS A 312 6.63 28.30 -1.66
N LEU A 313 5.32 28.24 -1.46
CA LEU A 313 4.40 29.34 -1.67
C LEU A 313 4.29 30.28 -0.47
N GLY A 314 5.04 30.03 0.61
CA GLY A 314 5.04 30.86 1.84
C GLY A 314 3.79 30.70 2.70
N LEU A 315 3.11 29.54 2.59
CA LEU A 315 1.84 29.25 3.28
C LEU A 315 2.04 28.45 4.59
N LEU A 316 3.02 28.78 5.40
CA LEU A 316 3.23 28.10 6.69
C LEU A 316 2.11 28.43 7.69
N GLU A 317 1.86 29.72 7.93
CA GLU A 317 0.93 30.19 8.95
C GLU A 317 -0.32 30.89 8.39
N LYS A 318 -0.19 31.56 7.26
CA LYS A 318 -1.25 32.40 6.69
C LYS A 318 -1.89 31.72 5.48
N ASP A 319 -3.21 31.76 5.43
CA ASP A 319 -3.97 31.28 4.28
C ASP A 319 -3.68 32.09 3.01
N PRO A 320 -3.83 31.47 1.83
CA PRO A 320 -3.55 32.10 0.56
C PRO A 320 -4.48 33.30 0.31
N GLY A 321 -3.90 34.48 0.05
CA GLY A 321 -4.58 35.64 -0.46
C GLY A 321 -4.72 35.62 -2.00
N LEU A 322 -5.24 36.70 -2.60
CA LEU A 322 -5.40 36.83 -4.05
C LEU A 322 -4.11 36.62 -4.86
N THR A 323 -2.96 37.08 -4.32
CA THR A 323 -1.64 36.89 -4.92
C THR A 323 -1.18 35.43 -4.92
N SER A 324 -1.65 34.61 -4.00
CA SER A 324 -1.28 33.19 -3.92
C SER A 324 -1.94 32.33 -4.99
N LYS A 325 -3.13 32.74 -5.50
CA LYS A 325 -3.78 32.04 -6.62
C LYS A 325 -2.97 32.20 -7.92
N ALA A 326 -2.42 33.39 -8.16
CA ALA A 326 -1.54 33.62 -9.30
C ALA A 326 -0.22 32.86 -9.16
N LYS A 327 0.39 32.84 -7.95
CA LYS A 327 1.60 32.07 -7.66
C LYS A 327 1.36 30.55 -7.82
N LYS A 328 0.21 30.03 -7.38
CA LYS A 328 -0.18 28.64 -7.60
C LYS A 328 -0.20 28.29 -9.09
N LYS A 329 -0.90 29.09 -9.90
CA LYS A 329 -0.97 28.89 -11.36
C LYS A 329 0.42 28.94 -12.01
N ALA A 330 1.27 29.89 -11.60
CA ALA A 330 2.64 29.99 -12.06
C ALA A 330 3.47 28.76 -11.65
N PHE A 331 3.32 28.27 -10.42
CA PHE A 331 3.99 27.07 -9.92
C PHE A 331 3.58 25.81 -10.71
N GLU A 332 2.28 25.61 -10.99
CA GLU A 332 1.77 24.50 -11.79
C GLU A 332 2.28 24.55 -13.25
N VAL A 333 2.43 25.75 -13.82
CA VAL A 333 3.01 25.94 -15.16
C VAL A 333 4.52 25.64 -15.18
N MET A 334 5.24 26.03 -14.14
CA MET A 334 6.68 25.75 -14.03
C MET A 334 7.01 24.28 -13.70
N HIS A 335 6.04 23.55 -13.17
CA HIS A 335 6.20 22.14 -12.77
C HIS A 335 5.07 21.27 -13.36
N PRO A 336 4.99 21.12 -14.68
CA PRO A 336 3.90 20.40 -15.35
C PRO A 336 3.87 18.89 -15.04
N ASP A 337 5.01 18.35 -14.59
CA ASP A 337 5.16 16.93 -14.22
C ASP A 337 4.65 16.62 -12.80
N LEU A 338 4.37 17.64 -11.99
CA LEU A 338 3.81 17.46 -10.66
C LEU A 338 2.28 17.37 -10.69
N PRO A 339 1.66 16.61 -9.78
CA PRO A 339 0.22 16.58 -9.64
C PRO A 339 -0.36 17.98 -9.44
N LYS A 340 -1.49 18.28 -10.07
CA LYS A 340 -2.19 19.55 -9.85
C LYS A 340 -2.52 19.70 -8.37
N LEU A 341 -2.19 20.87 -7.83
CA LEU A 341 -2.46 21.17 -6.43
C LEU A 341 -3.97 21.38 -6.22
N GLY A 342 -4.55 20.65 -5.29
CA GLY A 342 -5.92 20.82 -4.85
C GLY A 342 -6.18 22.21 -4.22
N LYS A 343 -7.18 22.32 -3.37
CA LYS A 343 -7.45 23.55 -2.63
C LYS A 343 -6.32 23.80 -1.62
N LEU A 344 -5.56 24.88 -1.78
CA LEU A 344 -4.46 25.22 -0.91
C LEU A 344 -4.96 25.94 0.36
N TYR A 345 -4.46 25.47 1.49
CA TYR A 345 -4.59 26.11 2.80
C TYR A 345 -3.18 26.37 3.37
N SER A 346 -3.09 27.20 4.41
CA SER A 346 -1.85 27.24 5.20
C SER A 346 -1.59 25.90 5.88
N ILE A 347 -0.31 25.56 6.09
CA ILE A 347 0.06 24.34 6.81
C ILE A 347 -0.62 24.29 8.17
N LYS A 348 -0.59 25.41 8.91
CA LYS A 348 -1.24 25.53 10.23
C LYS A 348 -2.75 25.20 10.18
N LYS A 349 -3.45 25.65 9.13
CA LYS A 349 -4.88 25.36 8.94
C LYS A 349 -5.10 23.92 8.52
N THR A 350 -4.28 23.38 7.63
CA THR A 350 -4.37 21.98 7.17
C THR A 350 -4.20 21.01 8.34
N VAL A 351 -3.21 21.25 9.21
CA VAL A 351 -3.02 20.45 10.44
C VAL A 351 -4.23 20.57 11.36
N ARG A 352 -4.78 21.78 11.52
CA ARG A 352 -6.00 21.96 12.33
C ARG A 352 -7.20 21.20 11.76
N MET A 353 -7.41 21.26 10.45
CA MET A 353 -8.48 20.50 9.78
C MET A 353 -8.33 18.99 10.01
N LEU A 354 -7.09 18.48 9.94
CA LEU A 354 -6.80 17.07 10.24
C LEU A 354 -7.12 16.75 11.70
N GLN A 355 -6.64 17.57 12.64
CA GLN A 355 -6.91 17.38 14.08
C GLN A 355 -8.43 17.40 14.37
N ASP A 356 -9.16 18.39 13.87
CA ASP A 356 -10.61 18.52 14.05
C ASP A 356 -11.36 17.30 13.46
N LEU A 357 -10.95 16.82 12.28
CA LEU A 357 -11.51 15.62 11.66
C LEU A 357 -11.27 14.37 12.51
N LEU A 358 -10.02 14.14 12.96
CA LEU A 358 -9.68 12.96 13.74
C LEU A 358 -10.36 12.95 15.12
N MET A 359 -10.47 14.11 15.77
CA MET A 359 -11.24 14.24 17.00
C MET A 359 -12.73 13.97 16.76
N ARG A 360 -13.29 14.40 15.61
CA ARG A 360 -14.68 14.07 15.24
C ARG A 360 -14.88 12.57 15.00
N LEU A 361 -13.92 11.88 14.37
CA LEU A 361 -13.99 10.43 14.18
C LEU A 361 -14.01 9.68 15.53
N LYS A 362 -13.23 10.15 16.50
CA LYS A 362 -13.11 9.50 17.81
C LYS A 362 -14.29 9.78 18.74
N HIS A 363 -14.77 11.02 18.76
CA HIS A 363 -15.74 11.52 19.77
C HIS A 363 -17.11 11.86 19.16
N GLY A 364 -17.27 11.74 17.84
CA GLY A 364 -18.50 12.09 17.12
C GLY A 364 -19.64 11.09 17.35
N LYS A 365 -20.76 11.35 16.69
CA LYS A 365 -21.99 10.57 16.83
C LYS A 365 -21.92 9.23 16.10
N LEU A 366 -21.24 9.19 14.95
CA LEU A 366 -21.08 7.97 14.16
C LEU A 366 -20.04 7.05 14.80
N LEU A 367 -20.36 5.78 14.89
CA LEU A 367 -19.38 4.75 15.19
C LEU A 367 -18.40 4.62 14.03
N THR A 368 -17.10 4.73 14.29
CA THR A 368 -16.07 4.68 13.26
C THR A 368 -15.17 3.45 13.40
N ILE A 369 -14.94 2.75 12.29
CA ILE A 369 -14.04 1.59 12.25
C ILE A 369 -13.00 1.78 11.17
N ALA A 370 -11.72 1.60 11.51
CA ALA A 370 -10.66 1.48 10.54
C ALA A 370 -10.48 0.01 10.13
N ALA A 371 -10.65 -0.28 8.84
CA ALA A 371 -10.38 -1.59 8.24
C ALA A 371 -9.02 -1.53 7.53
N VAL A 372 -7.97 -1.97 8.23
CA VAL A 372 -6.57 -1.73 7.89
C VAL A 372 -5.95 -2.92 7.19
N ASP A 373 -5.33 -2.69 6.02
CA ASP A 373 -4.51 -3.64 5.30
C ASP A 373 -3.27 -2.94 4.73
N GLY A 374 -2.10 -3.61 4.73
CA GLY A 374 -0.85 -3.05 4.26
C GLY A 374 -0.35 -1.86 5.10
N LEU A 375 0.13 -0.81 4.45
CA LEU A 375 0.74 0.35 5.11
C LEU A 375 -0.29 1.28 5.74
N ALA A 376 -0.08 1.64 7.01
CA ALA A 376 -0.78 2.70 7.75
C ALA A 376 0.26 3.58 8.45
N LEU A 377 0.80 4.57 7.73
CA LEU A 377 1.97 5.32 8.15
C LEU A 377 1.63 6.79 8.42
N GLY A 378 2.31 7.40 9.40
CA GLY A 378 2.14 8.81 9.71
C GLY A 378 0.68 9.20 9.91
N GLY A 379 0.15 10.15 9.14
CA GLY A 379 -1.26 10.53 9.18
C GLY A 379 -2.24 9.36 8.98
N GLY A 380 -1.83 8.28 8.29
CA GLY A 380 -2.62 7.05 8.17
C GLY A 380 -2.68 6.26 9.49
N CYS A 381 -1.58 6.24 10.24
CA CYS A 381 -1.55 5.72 11.61
C CYS A 381 -2.42 6.61 12.53
N GLU A 382 -2.29 7.93 12.43
CA GLU A 382 -3.12 8.87 13.19
C GLU A 382 -4.61 8.66 12.92
N LEU A 383 -5.00 8.38 11.67
CA LEU A 383 -6.39 8.10 11.28
C LEU A 383 -6.95 6.86 11.99
N LEU A 384 -6.23 5.72 11.96
CA LEU A 384 -6.70 4.50 12.63
C LEU A 384 -6.73 4.65 14.17
N LEU A 385 -5.77 5.39 14.75
CA LEU A 385 -5.72 5.64 16.19
C LEU A 385 -6.95 6.39 16.71
N HIS A 386 -7.64 7.12 15.82
CA HIS A 386 -8.83 7.93 16.14
C HIS A 386 -10.14 7.28 15.68
N CYS A 387 -10.13 6.06 15.19
CA CYS A 387 -11.35 5.27 15.04
C CYS A 387 -11.73 4.58 16.35
N ASN A 388 -13.03 4.36 16.55
CA ASN A 388 -13.52 3.72 17.76
C ASN A 388 -13.07 2.26 17.88
N ARG A 389 -12.87 1.59 16.73
CA ARG A 389 -12.36 0.22 16.63
C ARG A 389 -11.45 0.09 15.41
N VAL A 390 -10.45 -0.78 15.51
CA VAL A 390 -9.63 -1.18 14.35
C VAL A 390 -9.85 -2.66 14.08
N VAL A 391 -10.03 -2.99 12.81
CA VAL A 391 -9.93 -4.34 12.29
C VAL A 391 -8.72 -4.34 11.33
N ALA A 392 -7.67 -5.07 11.67
CA ALA A 392 -6.44 -5.09 10.90
C ALA A 392 -6.17 -6.48 10.30
N SER A 393 -5.70 -6.53 9.06
CA SER A 393 -5.13 -7.76 8.53
C SER A 393 -3.79 -8.05 9.21
N MET A 394 -3.38 -9.32 9.27
CA MET A 394 -2.09 -9.73 9.84
C MET A 394 -0.92 -8.96 9.21
N ASN A 395 -1.01 -8.68 7.90
CA ASN A 395 0.02 -7.99 7.11
C ASN A 395 -0.14 -6.46 7.15
N SER A 396 -0.52 -5.89 8.28
CA SER A 396 -0.61 -4.44 8.47
C SER A 396 0.68 -3.91 9.10
N PHE A 397 1.26 -2.88 8.47
CA PHE A 397 2.50 -2.21 8.87
C PHE A 397 2.15 -0.81 9.37
N ILE A 398 2.17 -0.63 10.67
CA ILE A 398 1.60 0.55 11.34
C ILE A 398 2.72 1.33 12.04
N GLY A 399 2.78 2.65 11.87
CA GLY A 399 3.77 3.47 12.56
C GLY A 399 3.64 4.97 12.33
N LEU A 400 4.09 5.74 13.33
CA LEU A 400 4.26 7.19 13.26
C LEU A 400 5.69 7.49 12.80
N VAL A 401 5.84 7.99 11.58
CA VAL A 401 7.12 8.07 10.86
C VAL A 401 7.60 9.49 10.57
N GLU A 402 6.93 10.48 11.10
CA GLU A 402 7.14 11.90 10.80
C GLU A 402 8.55 12.39 11.14
N VAL A 403 9.19 11.84 12.18
CA VAL A 403 10.58 12.18 12.55
C VAL A 403 11.55 11.83 11.43
N GLY A 404 11.26 10.77 10.66
CA GLY A 404 12.06 10.38 9.48
C GLY A 404 12.12 11.45 8.37
N ILE A 405 11.14 12.34 8.31
CA ILE A 405 11.09 13.48 7.38
C ILE A 405 11.33 14.81 8.06
N GLY A 406 11.81 14.82 9.31
CA GLY A 406 12.15 16.04 10.05
C GLY A 406 10.95 16.75 10.69
N GLY A 407 9.82 16.08 10.85
CA GLY A 407 8.62 16.54 11.55
C GLY A 407 8.37 15.78 12.85
N ILE A 408 7.16 15.97 13.40
CA ILE A 408 6.58 15.16 14.48
C ILE A 408 5.16 14.80 14.11
N PRO A 409 4.55 13.73 14.65
CA PRO A 409 3.13 13.47 14.47
C PRO A 409 2.31 14.65 14.98
N ALA A 410 1.52 15.27 14.13
CA ALA A 410 0.78 16.49 14.44
C ALA A 410 -0.72 16.42 14.06
N GLY A 411 -1.16 15.32 13.45
CA GLY A 411 -2.56 14.97 13.29
C GLY A 411 -3.04 14.14 14.49
N CYS A 412 -2.79 14.57 15.71
CA CYS A 412 -3.14 13.93 16.97
C CYS A 412 -2.31 12.69 17.37
N GLY A 413 -1.29 12.28 16.62
CA GLY A 413 -0.52 11.05 16.88
C GLY A 413 0.30 11.12 18.15
N SER A 414 1.04 12.20 18.36
CA SER A 414 1.83 12.43 19.58
C SER A 414 0.91 12.49 20.83
N LYS A 415 -0.19 13.24 20.71
CA LYS A 415 -1.22 13.37 21.75
C LYS A 415 -1.83 12.01 22.09
N GLU A 416 -2.22 11.23 21.09
CA GLU A 416 -2.92 9.97 21.31
C GLU A 416 -2.02 8.92 21.98
N MET A 417 -0.76 8.81 21.55
CA MET A 417 0.18 7.87 22.18
C MET A 417 0.57 8.29 23.61
N ALA A 418 0.66 9.60 23.88
CA ALA A 418 0.83 10.12 25.24
C ALA A 418 -0.42 9.84 26.09
N LEU A 419 -1.62 10.12 25.56
CA LEU A 419 -2.88 9.89 26.25
C LEU A 419 -3.07 8.42 26.65
N ARG A 420 -2.70 7.48 25.77
CA ARG A 420 -2.75 6.04 26.05
C ARG A 420 -1.85 5.65 27.23
N ALA A 421 -0.71 6.33 27.41
CA ALA A 421 0.14 6.13 28.59
C ALA A 421 -0.49 6.76 29.84
N TYR A 422 -1.01 7.97 29.73
CA TYR A 422 -1.64 8.67 30.86
C TYR A 422 -2.91 8.01 31.39
N LEU A 423 -3.67 7.35 30.53
CA LEU A 423 -4.91 6.65 30.90
C LEU A 423 -4.69 5.14 31.12
N ASN A 424 -3.44 4.67 31.11
CA ASN A 424 -3.16 3.27 31.43
C ASN A 424 -3.48 2.97 32.90
N LYS A 425 -4.31 1.95 33.10
CA LYS A 425 -4.74 1.50 34.43
C LYS A 425 -3.97 0.29 34.95
N GLU A 426 -3.05 -0.24 34.16
CA GLU A 426 -2.26 -1.44 34.51
C GLU A 426 -1.08 -1.12 35.43
N SER A 427 -0.67 0.16 35.48
CA SER A 427 0.43 0.61 36.32
C SER A 427 0.19 2.04 36.81
N ASP A 428 0.53 2.30 38.08
CA ASP A 428 0.57 3.66 38.64
C ASP A 428 1.73 4.49 38.12
N ASP A 429 2.80 3.82 37.62
CA ASP A 429 3.93 4.49 36.99
C ASP A 429 3.69 4.62 35.49
N ILE A 430 3.37 5.83 35.08
CA ILE A 430 3.07 6.20 33.69
C ILE A 430 4.34 6.30 32.84
N PHE A 431 5.47 6.65 33.45
CA PHE A 431 6.67 7.05 32.74
C PHE A 431 7.27 5.95 31.84
N PRO A 432 7.37 4.67 32.23
CA PRO A 432 7.90 3.62 31.38
C PRO A 432 7.12 3.46 30.07
N LEU A 433 5.78 3.50 30.10
CA LEU A 433 4.95 3.37 28.92
C LEU A 433 5.04 4.63 28.04
N LEU A 434 5.05 5.82 28.64
CA LEU A 434 5.24 7.08 27.92
C LEU A 434 6.59 7.12 27.23
N SER A 435 7.66 6.70 27.92
CA SER A 435 9.03 6.63 27.37
C SER A 435 9.13 5.62 26.21
N LYS A 436 8.48 4.45 26.34
CA LYS A 436 8.38 3.46 25.26
C LYS A 436 7.71 4.05 24.01
N HIS A 437 6.56 4.69 24.17
CA HIS A 437 5.85 5.32 23.05
C HIS A 437 6.66 6.47 22.43
N PHE A 438 7.32 7.26 23.26
CA PHE A 438 8.21 8.32 22.79
C PHE A 438 9.35 7.77 21.95
N GLU A 439 10.06 6.74 22.42
CA GLU A 439 11.17 6.11 21.68
C GLU A 439 10.71 5.56 20.33
N GLN A 440 9.56 4.89 20.28
CA GLN A 440 9.01 4.35 19.03
C GLN A 440 8.78 5.44 17.99
N ILE A 441 8.22 6.58 18.38
CA ILE A 441 7.96 7.71 17.49
C ILE A 441 9.29 8.39 17.11
N ALA A 442 10.17 8.62 18.09
CA ALA A 442 11.47 9.25 17.88
C ALA A 442 12.36 8.47 16.87
N MET A 443 12.25 7.15 16.89
CA MET A 443 12.97 6.27 15.98
C MET A 443 12.19 5.99 14.66
N ALA A 444 11.02 6.59 14.48
CA ALA A 444 10.12 6.36 13.34
C ALA A 444 9.87 4.86 13.10
N LYS A 445 9.66 4.09 14.18
CA LYS A 445 9.53 2.65 14.13
C LYS A 445 8.18 2.25 13.53
N VAL A 446 8.20 1.31 12.58
CA VAL A 446 7.02 0.72 11.95
C VAL A 446 6.92 -0.74 12.38
N SER A 447 5.73 -1.18 12.74
CA SER A 447 5.49 -2.59 13.07
C SER A 447 5.66 -3.48 11.84
N ALA A 448 6.18 -4.68 12.02
CA ALA A 448 6.31 -5.70 10.96
C ALA A 448 5.02 -6.52 10.76
N SER A 449 4.02 -6.36 11.63
CA SER A 449 2.72 -7.02 11.57
C SER A 449 1.69 -6.31 12.45
N ALA A 450 0.41 -6.68 12.31
CA ALA A 450 -0.63 -6.21 13.22
C ALA A 450 -0.43 -6.69 14.67
N LEU A 451 0.19 -7.86 14.88
CA LEU A 451 0.52 -8.35 16.22
C LEU A 451 1.56 -7.44 16.88
N GLU A 452 2.65 -7.14 16.19
CA GLU A 452 3.66 -6.21 16.71
C GLU A 452 3.07 -4.80 16.91
N ALA A 453 2.16 -4.35 16.02
CA ALA A 453 1.47 -3.08 16.20
C ALA A 453 0.67 -3.03 17.51
N ARG A 454 0.09 -4.15 17.95
CA ARG A 454 -0.57 -4.27 19.26
C ARG A 454 0.44 -4.20 20.40
N GLU A 455 1.56 -4.89 20.32
CA GLU A 455 2.64 -4.81 21.33
C GLU A 455 3.24 -3.41 21.43
N MET A 456 3.30 -2.68 20.31
CA MET A 456 3.72 -1.28 20.25
C MET A 456 2.67 -0.30 20.79
N GLY A 457 1.43 -0.75 21.07
CA GLY A 457 0.35 0.09 21.54
C GLY A 457 -0.40 0.88 20.46
N TYR A 458 -0.14 0.64 19.18
CA TYR A 458 -0.93 1.22 18.07
C TYR A 458 -2.31 0.56 17.95
N LEU A 459 -2.41 -0.74 18.22
CA LEU A 459 -3.67 -1.44 18.34
C LEU A 459 -3.98 -1.71 19.82
N LYS A 460 -5.24 -1.60 20.18
CA LYS A 460 -5.75 -1.90 21.53
C LYS A 460 -6.03 -3.40 21.67
N SER A 461 -6.21 -3.87 22.91
CA SER A 461 -6.59 -5.26 23.20
C SER A 461 -7.90 -5.68 22.54
N GLU A 462 -8.86 -4.78 22.48
CA GLU A 462 -10.18 -5.01 21.89
C GLU A 462 -10.21 -4.89 20.35
N ASP A 463 -9.16 -4.40 19.70
CA ASP A 463 -9.05 -4.35 18.24
C ASP A 463 -8.91 -5.76 17.66
N VAL A 464 -9.42 -5.99 16.47
CA VAL A 464 -9.49 -7.31 15.85
C VAL A 464 -8.38 -7.49 14.83
N ILE A 465 -7.66 -8.62 14.88
CA ILE A 465 -6.66 -9.00 13.89
C ILE A 465 -7.18 -10.21 13.13
N ILE A 466 -7.17 -10.14 11.79
CA ILE A 466 -7.65 -11.22 10.91
C ILE A 466 -6.54 -11.72 10.00
N ALA A 467 -6.59 -13.01 9.67
CA ALA A 467 -5.63 -13.64 8.77
C ALA A 467 -5.98 -13.42 7.29
N ASN A 468 -7.27 -13.41 6.94
CA ASN A 468 -7.72 -13.29 5.56
C ASN A 468 -8.16 -11.85 5.21
N PRO A 469 -7.35 -11.06 4.50
CA PRO A 469 -7.69 -9.66 4.18
C PRO A 469 -8.94 -9.51 3.31
N ASN A 470 -9.35 -10.56 2.58
CA ASN A 470 -10.58 -10.51 1.78
C ASN A 470 -11.86 -10.44 2.63
N GLU A 471 -11.79 -10.84 3.90
CA GLU A 471 -12.91 -10.75 4.85
C GLU A 471 -12.90 -9.45 5.66
N LEU A 472 -11.92 -8.57 5.44
CA LEU A 472 -11.69 -7.37 6.25
C LEU A 472 -12.94 -6.49 6.37
N LEU A 473 -13.59 -6.16 5.25
CA LEU A 473 -14.79 -5.31 5.26
C LEU A 473 -15.98 -6.03 5.95
N TYR A 474 -16.12 -7.33 5.74
CA TYR A 474 -17.15 -8.13 6.41
C TYR A 474 -16.98 -8.11 7.93
N VAL A 475 -15.78 -8.41 8.41
CA VAL A 475 -15.50 -8.40 9.86
C VAL A 475 -15.67 -7.01 10.44
N ALA A 476 -15.21 -5.96 9.75
CA ALA A 476 -15.39 -4.57 10.19
C ALA A 476 -16.88 -4.19 10.28
N LYS A 477 -17.71 -4.61 9.30
CA LYS A 477 -19.16 -4.40 9.34
C LYS A 477 -19.80 -5.09 10.54
N HIS A 478 -19.46 -6.35 10.79
CA HIS A 478 -20.04 -7.11 11.90
C HIS A 478 -19.55 -6.59 13.27
N GLN A 479 -18.32 -6.09 13.37
CA GLN A 479 -17.87 -5.36 14.57
C GLN A 479 -18.70 -4.09 14.79
N ALA A 480 -18.97 -3.31 13.72
CA ALA A 480 -19.83 -2.13 13.84
C ALA A 480 -21.23 -2.50 14.35
N LEU A 481 -21.88 -3.51 13.75
CA LEU A 481 -23.20 -3.95 14.15
C LEU A 481 -23.23 -4.43 15.59
N ALA A 482 -22.29 -5.28 16.02
CA ALA A 482 -22.20 -5.77 17.39
C ALA A 482 -22.00 -4.64 18.40
N MET A 483 -21.17 -3.64 18.09
CA MET A 483 -20.95 -2.47 18.93
C MET A 483 -22.21 -1.61 19.04
N LEU A 484 -22.94 -1.40 17.94
CA LEU A 484 -24.20 -0.63 17.95
C LEU A 484 -25.28 -1.35 18.77
N GLU A 485 -25.45 -2.66 18.57
CA GLU A 485 -26.41 -3.50 19.30
C GLU A 485 -26.12 -3.57 20.79
N SER A 486 -24.83 -3.55 21.18
CA SER A 486 -24.42 -3.50 22.61
C SER A 486 -24.53 -2.12 23.24
N GLY A 487 -24.99 -1.10 22.49
CA GLY A 487 -25.16 0.26 23.00
C GLY A 487 -23.86 1.03 23.18
N TYR A 488 -22.81 0.68 22.42
CA TYR A 488 -21.53 1.41 22.45
C TYR A 488 -21.74 2.91 22.20
N LYS A 489 -21.03 3.71 22.97
CA LYS A 489 -20.96 5.17 22.79
C LYS A 489 -19.51 5.60 22.64
N SER A 490 -19.27 6.56 21.74
CA SER A 490 -17.96 7.17 21.58
C SER A 490 -17.47 7.78 22.92
N PRO A 491 -16.16 7.64 23.22
CA PRO A 491 -15.61 8.18 24.45
C PRO A 491 -15.71 9.71 24.46
N LEU A 492 -15.84 10.29 25.65
CA LEU A 492 -15.71 11.73 25.84
C LEU A 492 -14.22 12.14 25.83
N ASP A 493 -13.93 13.40 25.50
CA ASP A 493 -12.59 13.95 25.63
C ASP A 493 -12.35 14.37 27.08
N ASP A 494 -11.61 13.55 27.83
CA ASP A 494 -11.38 13.72 29.25
C ASP A 494 -10.13 14.56 29.52
N THR A 495 -10.08 15.10 30.74
CA THR A 495 -8.88 15.70 31.33
C THR A 495 -7.99 14.62 31.93
N PHE A 496 -6.68 14.84 31.91
CA PHE A 496 -5.69 13.90 32.44
C PHE A 496 -4.48 14.66 33.04
N LYS A 497 -3.71 13.99 33.90
CA LYS A 497 -2.50 14.55 34.50
C LYS A 497 -1.30 14.25 33.66
N VAL A 498 -0.40 15.23 33.41
CA VAL A 498 0.83 15.06 32.65
C VAL A 498 2.04 15.00 33.58
N VAL A 499 3.12 14.37 33.07
CA VAL A 499 4.41 14.27 33.80
C VAL A 499 5.23 15.57 33.78
N GLY A 500 4.86 16.54 32.94
CA GLY A 500 5.41 17.89 32.92
C GLY A 500 6.93 17.96 32.84
N LYS A 501 7.53 18.92 33.55
CA LYS A 501 8.99 19.17 33.58
C LYS A 501 9.80 17.97 34.01
N ALA A 502 9.35 17.20 35.00
CA ALA A 502 10.09 16.04 35.49
C ALA A 502 10.21 14.96 34.43
N GLY A 503 9.10 14.59 33.77
CA GLY A 503 9.12 13.65 32.66
C GLY A 503 9.91 14.16 31.47
N TYR A 504 9.81 15.45 31.15
CA TYR A 504 10.61 16.06 30.09
C TYR A 504 12.13 15.93 30.38
N ALA A 505 12.58 16.25 31.61
CA ALA A 505 13.98 16.14 31.99
C ALA A 505 14.51 14.72 31.88
N ASN A 506 13.71 13.73 32.29
CA ASN A 506 14.07 12.31 32.17
C ASN A 506 14.21 11.85 30.72
N ILE A 507 13.29 12.26 29.83
CA ILE A 507 13.40 11.98 28.40
C ILE A 507 14.63 12.67 27.81
N MET A 508 14.88 13.93 28.15
CA MET A 508 16.03 14.67 27.61
C MET A 508 17.38 14.13 28.08
N ALA A 509 17.46 13.49 29.24
CA ALA A 509 18.66 12.76 29.68
C ALA A 509 18.97 11.58 28.76
N GLN A 510 17.94 10.81 28.34
CA GLN A 510 18.10 9.73 27.37
C GLN A 510 18.53 10.27 25.99
N VAL A 511 17.88 11.36 25.53
CA VAL A 511 18.24 12.04 24.28
C VAL A 511 19.68 12.54 24.28
N ALA A 512 20.15 13.10 25.41
CA ALA A 512 21.53 13.56 25.56
C ALA A 512 22.53 12.42 25.36
N ASN A 513 22.29 11.25 25.95
CA ASN A 513 23.15 10.08 25.76
C ASN A 513 23.25 9.64 24.29
N LEU A 514 22.12 9.62 23.57
CA LEU A 514 22.10 9.26 22.16
C LEU A 514 22.80 10.32 21.30
N PHE A 515 22.66 11.58 21.65
CA PHE A 515 23.31 12.69 20.93
C PHE A 515 24.83 12.70 21.12
N GLU A 516 25.31 12.62 22.36
CA GLU A 516 26.73 12.54 22.67
C GLU A 516 27.41 11.27 22.10
N GLY A 517 26.62 10.19 21.97
CA GLY A 517 27.04 8.96 21.28
C GLY A 517 27.06 9.05 19.75
N ASN A 518 26.74 10.18 19.13
CA ASN A 518 26.62 10.38 17.69
C ASN A 518 25.60 9.46 16.97
N PHE A 519 24.54 9.03 17.69
CA PHE A 519 23.46 8.23 17.10
C PHE A 519 22.38 9.08 16.41
N MET A 520 22.42 10.41 16.60
CA MET A 520 21.47 11.34 16.01
C MET A 520 22.14 12.67 15.58
N SER A 521 21.60 13.32 14.55
CA SER A 521 22.01 14.64 14.09
C SER A 521 21.44 15.76 14.99
N ASP A 522 21.98 17.00 14.87
CA ASP A 522 21.40 18.18 15.53
C ASP A 522 19.93 18.38 15.18
N HIS A 523 19.56 18.08 13.94
CA HIS A 523 18.17 18.23 13.49
C HIS A 523 17.26 17.13 14.07
N ASP A 524 17.75 15.89 14.18
CA ASP A 524 17.04 14.83 14.88
C ASP A 524 16.79 15.22 16.34
N LYS A 525 17.81 15.75 17.03
CA LYS A 525 17.69 16.27 18.40
C LYS A 525 16.63 17.36 18.51
N TYR A 526 16.55 18.28 17.55
CA TYR A 526 15.53 19.32 17.53
C TYR A 526 14.12 18.75 17.36
N CYS A 527 13.91 17.81 16.42
CA CYS A 527 12.64 17.14 16.22
C CYS A 527 12.20 16.38 17.48
N ILE A 528 13.10 15.58 18.04
CA ILE A 528 12.86 14.75 19.22
C ILE A 528 12.58 15.60 20.47
N THR A 529 13.30 16.72 20.65
CA THR A 529 13.03 17.69 21.72
C THR A 529 11.63 18.29 21.60
N SER A 530 11.20 18.60 20.38
CA SER A 530 9.84 19.10 20.13
C SER A 530 8.78 18.04 20.45
N LEU A 531 9.02 16.79 20.05
CA LEU A 531 8.17 15.64 20.40
C LEU A 531 8.07 15.45 21.94
N ALA A 532 9.22 15.50 22.65
CA ALA A 532 9.25 15.37 24.10
C ALA A 532 8.38 16.44 24.79
N LYS A 533 8.44 17.69 24.32
CA LYS A 533 7.60 18.78 24.85
C LYS A 533 6.12 18.51 24.65
N VAL A 534 5.71 17.95 23.52
CA VAL A 534 4.31 17.59 23.27
C VAL A 534 3.89 16.48 24.23
N MET A 535 4.60 15.35 24.22
CA MET A 535 4.16 14.14 24.92
C MET A 535 4.19 14.28 26.45
N THR A 536 5.06 15.14 27.00
CA THR A 536 5.12 15.40 28.45
C THR A 536 4.19 16.51 28.92
N GLY A 537 3.48 17.19 28.03
CA GLY A 537 2.66 18.37 28.35
C GLY A 537 3.48 19.65 28.48
N SER A 538 4.67 19.70 27.87
CA SER A 538 5.59 20.85 27.91
C SER A 538 6.22 21.06 29.30
N LEU A 539 6.57 22.32 29.62
CA LEU A 539 7.28 22.70 30.85
C LEU A 539 6.34 23.08 32.01
N VAL A 540 5.16 22.47 32.05
CA VAL A 540 4.26 22.62 33.20
C VAL A 540 4.74 21.78 34.40
N GLU A 541 4.21 22.03 35.58
CA GLU A 541 4.51 21.20 36.73
C GLU A 541 3.97 19.78 36.57
N GLU A 542 4.65 18.82 37.17
CA GLU A 542 4.17 17.44 37.23
C GLU A 542 2.76 17.38 37.85
N ASN A 543 1.94 16.46 37.38
CA ASN A 543 0.54 16.31 37.77
C ASN A 543 -0.39 17.47 37.41
N THR A 544 0.05 18.40 36.54
CA THR A 544 -0.86 19.42 35.98
C THR A 544 -1.95 18.74 35.18
N VAL A 545 -3.21 19.12 35.47
CA VAL A 545 -4.40 18.63 34.75
C VAL A 545 -4.50 19.39 33.42
N VAL A 546 -4.54 18.66 32.32
CA VAL A 546 -4.66 19.19 30.96
C VAL A 546 -5.79 18.47 30.22
N ASN A 547 -6.14 18.98 29.05
CA ASN A 547 -7.04 18.32 28.09
C ASN A 547 -6.31 18.07 26.74
N SER A 548 -6.94 17.30 25.88
CA SER A 548 -6.38 17.00 24.55
C SER A 548 -6.03 18.26 23.75
N LYS A 549 -6.83 19.33 23.87
CA LYS A 549 -6.61 20.59 23.15
C LYS A 549 -5.22 21.19 23.38
N MET A 550 -4.74 21.14 24.64
CA MET A 550 -3.40 21.64 24.97
C MET A 550 -2.30 20.91 24.17
N LEU A 551 -2.35 19.58 24.14
CA LEU A 551 -1.35 18.79 23.40
C LEU A 551 -1.48 19.01 21.89
N LEU A 552 -2.71 19.12 21.36
CA LEU A 552 -2.95 19.41 19.95
C LEU A 552 -2.41 20.78 19.52
N ASP A 553 -2.53 21.79 20.37
CA ASP A 553 -1.96 23.12 20.11
C ASP A 553 -0.43 23.07 20.10
N LEU A 554 0.20 22.26 20.97
CA LEU A 554 1.65 22.02 20.97
C LEU A 554 2.11 21.25 19.74
N GLU A 555 1.43 20.17 19.34
CA GLU A 555 1.71 19.42 18.11
C GLU A 555 1.76 20.37 16.92
N ARG A 556 0.67 21.13 16.72
CA ARG A 556 0.55 22.06 15.59
C ARG A 556 1.63 23.13 15.61
N LYS A 557 1.95 23.68 16.79
CA LYS A 557 3.01 24.67 16.96
C LYS A 557 4.35 24.11 16.50
N TYR A 558 4.81 23.03 17.11
CA TYR A 558 6.14 22.48 16.84
C TYR A 558 6.25 21.89 15.42
N PHE A 559 5.19 21.31 14.88
CA PHE A 559 5.19 20.84 13.50
C PHE A 559 5.40 21.99 12.50
N VAL A 560 4.68 23.11 12.65
CA VAL A 560 4.84 24.27 11.79
C VAL A 560 6.25 24.89 11.92
N GLU A 561 6.79 24.97 13.15
CA GLU A 561 8.16 25.44 13.39
C GLU A 561 9.20 24.57 12.68
N LEU A 562 9.07 23.23 12.79
CA LEU A 562 9.97 22.27 12.13
C LEU A 562 9.90 22.37 10.60
N LEU A 563 8.71 22.46 10.01
CA LEU A 563 8.53 22.62 8.57
C LEU A 563 9.11 23.95 8.03
N GLY A 564 9.26 24.96 8.89
CA GLY A 564 9.93 26.21 8.58
C GLY A 564 11.46 26.07 8.43
N THR A 565 12.06 24.96 8.87
CA THR A 565 13.50 24.74 8.79
C THR A 565 13.93 24.16 7.44
N GLN A 566 15.10 24.62 6.91
CA GLN A 566 15.62 24.11 5.64
C GLN A 566 15.90 22.60 5.71
N LYS A 567 16.42 22.09 6.82
CA LYS A 567 16.74 20.67 6.99
C LYS A 567 15.52 19.76 6.87
N THR A 568 14.36 20.14 7.41
CA THR A 568 13.10 19.42 7.22
C THR A 568 12.67 19.46 5.76
N GLN A 569 12.75 20.61 5.11
CA GLN A 569 12.40 20.76 3.70
C GLN A 569 13.27 19.86 2.80
N ASP A 570 14.57 19.81 3.06
CA ASP A 570 15.51 18.94 2.35
C ASP A 570 15.14 17.45 2.55
N ARG A 571 14.75 17.04 3.77
CA ARG A 571 14.29 15.66 4.06
C ARG A 571 13.05 15.31 3.28
N ILE A 572 12.05 16.20 3.24
CA ILE A 572 10.80 16.00 2.49
C ILE A 572 11.09 15.86 0.99
N GLU A 573 11.89 16.77 0.42
CA GLU A 573 12.27 16.70 -1.00
C GLU A 573 13.05 15.44 -1.33
N TYR A 574 13.97 15.05 -0.47
CA TYR A 574 14.74 13.81 -0.66
C TYR A 574 13.86 12.56 -0.60
N MET A 575 12.91 12.51 0.34
CA MET A 575 11.93 11.42 0.43
C MET A 575 11.10 11.32 -0.85
N LEU A 576 10.60 12.43 -1.37
CA LEU A 576 9.81 12.48 -2.60
C LEU A 576 10.58 12.00 -3.84
N ARG A 577 11.90 12.29 -3.90
CA ARG A 577 12.75 11.88 -5.04
C ARG A 577 13.28 10.47 -4.94
N ASN A 578 13.61 10.00 -3.73
CA ASN A 578 14.37 8.78 -3.52
C ASN A 578 13.60 7.68 -2.78
N SER A 579 12.40 7.97 -2.27
CA SER A 579 11.59 7.07 -1.42
C SER A 579 12.39 6.52 -0.22
N LYS A 580 13.30 7.31 0.32
CA LYS A 580 14.19 6.97 1.45
C LYS A 580 14.36 8.18 2.36
N PRO A 581 14.49 7.99 3.69
CA PRO A 581 14.77 9.10 4.59
C PRO A 581 16.18 9.66 4.38
N LEU A 582 16.31 10.99 4.50
CA LEU A 582 17.58 11.69 4.58
C LEU A 582 17.90 11.96 6.05
N ARG A 583 19.15 11.76 6.46
CA ARG A 583 19.67 12.25 7.75
C ARG A 583 20.69 13.35 7.48
N ASN A 584 20.42 14.56 8.01
CA ASN A 584 21.21 15.78 7.78
C ASN A 584 21.42 16.58 9.07
#